data_43e77ec1b87ac09ba632351c0e8e42ac
#
_entry.id   43e77ec1b87ac09ba632351c0e8e42ac
#
_cell.length_a   1.000
_cell.length_b   1.000
_cell.length_c   1.000
_cell.angle_alpha   90.00
_cell.angle_beta   90.00
_cell.angle_gamma   90.00
#
_symmetry.space_group_name_H-M   'P 1'
#
loop_
_entity.id
_entity.type
_entity.pdbx_description
1 polymer ?
#
loop_
_entity_poly.entity_id
_entity_poly.type
_entity_poly.pdbx_seq_one_letter_code
_entity_poly.pdbx_strand_id
1 'polypeptide(L)'
;MTVRIEMQEENSWTSLSDSEQQAVRRAMAYWVQHWDWECPTLFGLDREDIVNAIETWPHSIATTTSRAAIGSLRELLFGASTPARGELPRLIGMSYDRARDLLHAIVEGGSQRVQ
;
A
#
# COMPACT_ATOMS: atom_id res chain seq x y z
N MET A 1 -17.44 -22.42 10.24
CA MET A 1 -17.10 -22.54 8.89
C MET A 1 -15.94 -21.70 8.46
N THR A 2 -15.18 -22.28 7.64
CA THR A 2 -13.93 -21.67 7.21
C THR A 2 -14.11 -20.75 6.02
N VAL A 3 -15.26 -20.80 5.39
CA VAL A 3 -15.47 -20.00 4.17
C VAL A 3 -15.24 -18.53 4.42
N ARG A 4 -15.73 -18.06 5.54
CA ARG A 4 -15.64 -16.66 5.84
C ARG A 4 -14.21 -16.21 6.04
N ILE A 5 -13.41 -17.05 6.65
CA ILE A 5 -12.02 -16.74 6.88
C ILE A 5 -11.28 -16.64 5.56
N GLU A 6 -11.58 -17.56 4.66
CA GLU A 6 -10.94 -17.55 3.37
C GLU A 6 -11.29 -16.32 2.59
N MET A 7 -12.54 -15.84 2.71
CA MET A 7 -12.92 -14.64 2.02
C MET A 7 -12.17 -13.44 2.54
N GLN A 8 -11.89 -13.41 3.83
CA GLN A 8 -11.11 -12.32 4.37
C GLN A 8 -9.71 -12.30 3.79
N GLU A 9 -9.13 -13.46 3.62
CA GLU A 9 -7.81 -13.54 3.01
C GLU A 9 -7.85 -13.10 1.57
N GLU A 10 -8.89 -13.46 0.86
CA GLU A 10 -9.03 -13.04 -0.51
C GLU A 10 -9.23 -11.54 -0.62
N ASN A 11 -9.87 -10.95 0.39
CA ASN A 11 -10.07 -9.52 0.40
C ASN A 11 -8.82 -8.76 0.80
N SER A 12 -7.79 -9.49 1.20
CA SER A 12 -6.52 -8.86 1.48
C SER A 12 -5.81 -8.59 0.16
N TRP A 13 -4.54 -8.37 0.24
CA TRP A 13 -3.76 -7.89 -0.88
C TRP A 13 -3.43 -8.97 -1.91
N THR A 14 -3.76 -10.22 -1.60
CA THR A 14 -3.48 -11.31 -2.54
C THR A 14 -4.38 -11.26 -3.76
N SER A 15 -5.47 -10.50 -3.72
CA SER A 15 -6.35 -10.38 -4.87
C SER A 15 -5.81 -9.43 -5.93
N LEU A 16 -4.78 -8.65 -5.60
CA LEU A 16 -4.14 -7.79 -6.58
C LEU A 16 -3.28 -8.62 -7.51
N SER A 17 -3.05 -8.12 -8.72
CA SER A 17 -2.12 -8.77 -9.63
C SER A 17 -0.70 -8.71 -9.09
N ASP A 18 0.19 -9.52 -9.66
CA ASP A 18 1.58 -9.53 -9.22
C ASP A 18 2.22 -8.17 -9.37
N SER A 19 1.98 -7.48 -10.47
CA SER A 19 2.58 -6.17 -10.66
C SER A 19 2.02 -5.14 -9.69
N GLU A 20 0.74 -5.27 -9.36
CA GLU A 20 0.13 -4.37 -8.40
C GLU A 20 0.65 -4.63 -7.00
N GLN A 21 0.80 -5.90 -6.62
CA GLN A 21 1.39 -6.24 -5.34
C GLN A 21 2.79 -5.69 -5.22
N GLN A 22 3.59 -5.83 -6.28
CA GLN A 22 4.96 -5.32 -6.29
C GLN A 22 4.99 -3.80 -6.16
N ALA A 23 4.10 -3.12 -6.86
CA ALA A 23 4.07 -1.66 -6.81
C ALA A 23 3.82 -1.18 -5.39
N VAL A 24 2.85 -1.77 -4.70
CA VAL A 24 2.53 -1.38 -3.33
C VAL A 24 3.69 -1.72 -2.40
N ARG A 25 4.28 -2.89 -2.56
CA ARG A 25 5.41 -3.29 -1.73
C ARG A 25 6.58 -2.31 -1.90
N ARG A 26 6.85 -1.92 -3.13
CA ARG A 26 7.93 -0.98 -3.40
C ARG A 26 7.61 0.41 -2.86
N ALA A 27 6.34 0.80 -2.87
CA ALA A 27 5.95 2.06 -2.27
C ALA A 27 6.25 2.06 -0.78
N MET A 28 5.92 0.95 -0.10
CA MET A 28 6.23 0.84 1.32
C MET A 28 7.74 0.88 1.56
N ALA A 29 8.50 0.16 0.72
CA ALA A 29 9.96 0.15 0.86
C ALA A 29 10.55 1.52 0.62
N TYR A 30 9.98 2.27 -0.31
CA TYR A 30 10.44 3.64 -0.56
C TYR A 30 10.40 4.47 0.72
N TRP A 31 9.28 4.41 1.42
CA TRP A 31 9.14 5.22 2.63
C TRP A 31 10.01 4.73 3.78
N VAL A 32 10.26 3.44 3.87
CA VAL A 32 11.19 2.94 4.86
C VAL A 32 12.58 3.53 4.63
N GLN A 33 12.99 3.65 3.37
CA GLN A 33 14.30 4.20 3.04
C GLN A 33 14.36 5.71 3.17
N HIS A 34 13.22 6.38 3.04
CA HIS A 34 13.17 7.84 3.10
C HIS A 34 12.44 8.34 4.33
N TRP A 35 12.46 7.55 5.40
CA TRP A 35 11.76 7.87 6.62
C TRP A 35 12.34 9.12 7.26
N ASP A 36 11.46 10.03 7.70
CA ASP A 36 11.89 11.22 8.40
C ASP A 36 10.94 11.48 9.56
N TRP A 37 11.13 12.62 10.23
CA TRP A 37 10.42 12.92 11.46
C TRP A 37 8.93 13.16 11.23
N GLU A 38 8.53 13.48 10.03
CA GLU A 38 7.11 13.72 9.73
C GLU A 38 6.34 12.43 9.46
N CYS A 39 7.04 11.38 9.09
CA CYS A 39 6.38 10.17 8.62
C CYS A 39 5.44 9.56 9.65
N PRO A 40 5.79 9.48 10.95
CA PRO A 40 4.84 8.90 11.90
C PRO A 40 3.51 9.62 11.92
N THR A 41 3.53 10.94 11.76
CA THR A 41 2.29 11.72 11.71
C THR A 41 1.52 11.45 10.43
N LEU A 42 2.23 11.41 9.31
CA LEU A 42 1.58 11.22 8.01
C LEU A 42 0.93 9.86 7.89
N PHE A 43 1.58 8.83 8.40
CA PHE A 43 1.07 7.47 8.26
C PHE A 43 0.26 7.02 9.47
N GLY A 44 0.43 7.66 10.61
CA GLY A 44 -0.14 7.16 11.85
C GLY A 44 0.50 5.86 12.28
N LEU A 45 1.73 5.61 11.87
CA LEU A 45 2.45 4.38 12.12
C LEU A 45 3.91 4.69 12.34
N ASP A 46 4.61 3.78 13.01
CA ASP A 46 6.05 3.86 13.12
C ASP A 46 6.71 3.18 11.94
N ARG A 47 7.97 3.50 11.71
CA ARG A 47 8.74 2.89 10.64
C ARG A 47 8.71 1.36 10.74
N GLU A 48 8.81 0.86 11.95
CA GLU A 48 8.84 -0.57 12.18
C GLU A 48 7.54 -1.24 11.76
N ASP A 49 6.42 -0.53 11.92
CA ASP A 49 5.13 -1.06 11.48
C ASP A 49 5.13 -1.29 9.98
N ILE A 50 5.75 -0.39 9.22
CA ILE A 50 5.81 -0.55 7.78
C ILE A 50 6.77 -1.67 7.39
N VAL A 51 7.89 -1.79 8.09
CA VAL A 51 8.81 -2.90 7.85
C VAL A 51 8.09 -4.23 8.05
N ASN A 52 7.32 -4.33 9.12
CA ASN A 52 6.56 -5.56 9.38
C ASN A 52 5.52 -5.82 8.31
N ALA A 53 4.88 -4.77 7.81
CA ALA A 53 3.91 -4.92 6.73
C ALA A 53 4.57 -5.47 5.46
N ILE A 54 5.78 -5.00 5.17
CA ILE A 54 6.51 -5.49 4.01
C ILE A 54 6.84 -6.97 4.17
N GLU A 55 7.25 -7.36 5.37
CA GLU A 55 7.66 -8.74 5.61
C GLU A 55 6.51 -9.74 5.49
N THR A 56 5.30 -9.31 5.82
CA THR A 56 4.14 -10.18 5.72
C THR A 56 3.38 -9.99 4.41
N TRP A 57 3.79 -9.03 3.60
CA TRP A 57 3.11 -8.70 2.36
C TRP A 57 3.16 -9.86 1.36
N PRO A 58 2.08 -10.18 0.69
CA PRO A 58 0.75 -9.54 0.72
C PRO A 58 -0.28 -10.30 1.57
N HIS A 59 0.14 -11.09 2.51
CA HIS A 59 -0.73 -12.06 3.17
C HIS A 59 -1.40 -11.55 4.43
N SER A 60 -0.89 -10.48 5.00
CA SER A 60 -1.45 -9.96 6.24
C SER A 60 -2.75 -9.21 5.98
N ILE A 61 -3.73 -9.41 6.87
CA ILE A 61 -4.99 -8.67 6.81
C ILE A 61 -5.10 -7.67 7.96
N ALA A 62 -4.00 -7.45 8.67
CA ALA A 62 -4.01 -6.53 9.79
C ALA A 62 -4.29 -5.10 9.35
N THR A 63 -4.96 -4.35 10.21
CA THR A 63 -5.26 -2.95 9.92
C THR A 63 -3.99 -2.14 9.69
N THR A 64 -2.92 -2.43 10.43
CA THR A 64 -1.67 -1.73 10.23
C THR A 64 -1.11 -1.97 8.85
N THR A 65 -1.27 -3.17 8.30
CA THR A 65 -0.83 -3.44 6.93
C THR A 65 -1.60 -2.60 5.94
N SER A 66 -2.91 -2.48 6.12
CA SER A 66 -3.72 -1.64 5.23
C SER A 66 -3.29 -0.18 5.30
N ARG A 67 -3.04 0.32 6.50
CA ARG A 67 -2.57 1.70 6.64
C ARG A 67 -1.22 1.90 5.98
N ALA A 68 -0.33 0.94 6.15
CA ALA A 68 0.99 1.04 5.55
C ALA A 68 0.89 1.03 4.03
N ALA A 69 0.11 0.11 3.48
CA ALA A 69 -0.01 -0.04 2.04
C ALA A 69 -0.69 1.17 1.40
N ILE A 70 -1.86 1.54 1.92
CA ILE A 70 -2.62 2.64 1.34
C ILE A 70 -1.90 3.96 1.58
N GLY A 71 -1.39 4.15 2.80
CA GLY A 71 -0.68 5.37 3.13
C GLY A 71 0.58 5.56 2.30
N SER A 72 1.34 4.49 2.10
CA SER A 72 2.56 4.57 1.32
C SER A 72 2.27 4.98 -0.12
N LEU A 73 1.27 4.37 -0.72
CA LEU A 73 0.92 4.69 -2.09
C LEU A 73 0.35 6.10 -2.18
N ARG A 74 -0.52 6.47 -1.26
CA ARG A 74 -1.11 7.79 -1.26
C ARG A 74 -0.07 8.89 -1.11
N GLU A 75 0.84 8.72 -0.16
CA GLU A 75 1.87 9.74 0.06
C GLU A 75 2.86 9.81 -1.10
N LEU A 76 3.08 8.68 -1.76
CA LEU A 76 3.97 8.67 -2.91
C LEU A 76 3.38 9.44 -4.08
N LEU A 77 2.05 9.43 -4.21
CA LEU A 77 1.37 10.08 -5.33
C LEU A 77 0.98 11.52 -5.02
N PHE A 78 0.55 11.78 -3.80
CA PHE A 78 -0.08 13.06 -3.48
C PHE A 78 0.53 13.77 -2.28
N GLY A 79 1.54 13.21 -1.65
CA GLY A 79 2.12 13.80 -0.46
C GLY A 79 3.00 14.99 -0.77
N ALA A 80 3.45 15.65 0.29
CA ALA A 80 4.29 16.83 0.14
C ALA A 80 5.69 16.52 -0.36
N SER A 81 6.15 15.29 -0.13
CA SER A 81 7.51 14.90 -0.48
C SER A 81 7.53 13.84 -1.58
N THR A 82 6.59 13.93 -2.51
CA THR A 82 6.52 12.93 -3.57
C THR A 82 7.70 13.07 -4.53
N PRO A 83 8.15 11.96 -5.10
CA PRO A 83 9.10 12.04 -6.20
C PRO A 83 8.43 12.58 -7.45
N ALA A 84 9.22 12.96 -8.44
CA ALA A 84 8.66 13.40 -9.71
C ALA A 84 7.86 12.25 -10.32
N ARG A 85 6.76 12.59 -10.99
CA ARG A 85 5.88 11.58 -11.57
C ARG A 85 6.61 10.66 -12.52
N GLY A 86 7.55 11.19 -13.28
CA GLY A 86 8.32 10.38 -14.23
C GLY A 86 9.22 9.35 -13.58
N GLU A 87 9.46 9.47 -12.28
CA GLU A 87 10.27 8.50 -11.56
C GLU A 87 9.49 7.26 -11.14
N LEU A 88 8.17 7.33 -11.13
CA LEU A 88 7.36 6.24 -10.59
C LEU A 88 7.56 4.92 -11.31
N PRO A 89 7.67 4.87 -12.65
CA PRO A 89 7.91 3.56 -13.29
C PRO A 89 9.18 2.90 -12.78
N ARG A 90 10.22 3.69 -12.52
CA ARG A 90 11.47 3.15 -11.99
C ARG A 90 11.34 2.74 -10.54
N LEU A 91 10.57 3.50 -9.77
CA LEU A 91 10.47 3.26 -8.33
C LEU A 91 9.51 2.14 -7.99
N ILE A 92 8.36 2.09 -8.63
CA ILE A 92 7.34 1.10 -8.27
C ILE A 92 6.87 0.25 -9.44
N GLY A 93 7.42 0.47 -10.63
CA GLY A 93 7.11 -0.39 -11.76
C GLY A 93 5.85 -0.04 -12.52
N MET A 94 5.24 1.11 -12.25
CA MET A 94 4.08 1.55 -13.01
C MET A 94 4.02 3.07 -13.04
N SER A 95 3.28 3.60 -14.02
CA SER A 95 3.14 5.03 -14.20
C SER A 95 2.30 5.66 -13.09
N TYR A 96 2.39 6.97 -12.99
CA TYR A 96 1.57 7.74 -12.05
C TYR A 96 0.08 7.45 -12.26
N ASP A 97 -0.37 7.48 -13.52
CA ASP A 97 -1.78 7.28 -13.79
C ASP A 97 -2.26 5.89 -13.38
N ARG A 98 -1.46 4.87 -13.63
CA ARG A 98 -1.83 3.52 -13.22
C ARG A 98 -1.81 3.36 -11.71
N ALA A 99 -0.83 3.97 -11.05
CA ALA A 99 -0.75 3.91 -9.60
C ALA A 99 -1.93 4.63 -8.96
N ARG A 100 -2.34 5.75 -9.55
CA ARG A 100 -3.51 6.47 -9.05
C ARG A 100 -4.77 5.62 -9.20
N ASP A 101 -4.91 4.97 -10.34
CA ASP A 101 -6.07 4.09 -10.55
C ASP A 101 -6.05 2.93 -9.58
N LEU A 102 -4.87 2.39 -9.31
CA LEU A 102 -4.73 1.32 -8.34
C LEU A 102 -5.17 1.78 -6.94
N LEU A 103 -4.73 2.96 -6.54
CA LEU A 103 -5.11 3.48 -5.23
C LEU A 103 -6.62 3.63 -5.13
N HIS A 104 -7.24 4.18 -6.17
CA HIS A 104 -8.70 4.33 -6.18
C HIS A 104 -9.39 2.98 -6.09
N ALA A 105 -8.90 2.00 -6.83
CA ALA A 105 -9.50 0.67 -6.81
C ALA A 105 -9.42 0.03 -5.43
N ILE A 106 -8.28 0.20 -4.77
CA ILE A 106 -8.10 -0.36 -3.43
C ILE A 106 -9.08 0.29 -2.46
N VAL A 107 -9.17 1.60 -2.48
CA VAL A 107 -10.02 2.32 -1.54
C VAL A 107 -11.49 2.02 -1.82
N GLU A 108 -11.89 2.06 -3.08
CA GLU A 108 -13.29 1.81 -3.43
C GLU A 108 -13.66 0.36 -3.24
N GLY A 109 -12.73 -0.55 -3.54
CA GLY A 109 -12.97 -1.96 -3.34
C GLY A 109 -13.21 -2.27 -1.88
N GLY A 110 -12.45 -1.64 -1.00
CA GLY A 110 -12.66 -1.80 0.42
C GLY A 110 -14.01 -1.30 0.86
N SER A 111 -14.44 -0.15 0.33
CA SER A 111 -15.74 0.39 0.63
C SER A 111 -16.86 -0.53 0.16
N GLN A 112 -16.70 -1.09 -1.01
CA GLN A 112 -17.71 -1.98 -1.56
C GLN A 112 -17.85 -3.24 -0.73
N ARG A 113 -16.77 -3.72 -0.18
CA ARG A 113 -16.83 -4.94 0.63
C ARG A 113 -17.61 -4.74 1.91
N VAL A 114 -17.61 -3.53 2.41
CA VAL A 114 -18.34 -3.24 3.63
C VAL A 114 -19.83 -3.41 3.42
N GLN A 115 -20.27 -3.14 2.22
CA GLN A 115 -21.66 -3.29 1.90
C GLN A 115 -22.02 -4.75 1.67
#